data_d0c68ea822849eff39e8d0a5ddaf0c7c
#
_entry.id   d0c68ea822849eff39e8d0a5ddaf0c7c
#
_cell.length_a   1.000
_cell.length_b   1.000
_cell.length_c   1.000
_cell.angle_alpha   90.00
_cell.angle_beta   90.00
_cell.angle_gamma   90.00
#
_symmetry.space_group_name_H-M   'P 1'
#
loop_
_entity.id
_entity.type
_entity.pdbx_description
1 polymer ?
#
loop_
_entity_poly.entity_id
_entity_poly.type
_entity_poly.pdbx_seq_one_letter_code
_entity_poly.pdbx_strand_id
1 'polypeptide(L)'
;MAARKSSSSTVVPFTSPTPVLPAVVLGVIAAWEPERGPLVDFPGNSTGPVPARLLVTADVTTLQRAVSERTPTALVFEAGDPARPLIVGFVQSPGPGREACIDGKRVVLIGEEEIELRCGEASISLKKNGKLVIRGAYVETGA
;
A
#
# COMPACT_ATOMS: atom_id res chain seq x y z
N MET A 1 42.94 59.81 -15.28
CA MET A 1 42.41 58.63 -15.98
C MET A 1 41.81 57.69 -15.00
N ALA A 2 40.51 57.58 -14.99
CA ALA A 2 39.82 56.69 -14.10
C ALA A 2 39.84 55.25 -14.62
N ALA A 3 40.46 54.36 -13.87
CA ALA A 3 40.43 52.95 -14.18
C ALA A 3 38.99 52.45 -13.96
N ARG A 4 38.36 51.98 -14.99
CA ARG A 4 37.07 51.32 -14.89
C ARG A 4 37.28 49.99 -14.22
N LYS A 5 36.82 49.84 -13.00
CA LYS A 5 36.57 48.51 -12.44
C LYS A 5 35.43 47.91 -13.21
N SER A 6 35.70 46.89 -14.01
CA SER A 6 34.63 46.01 -14.45
C SER A 6 34.17 45.22 -13.21
N SER A 7 32.97 45.51 -12.72
CA SER A 7 32.35 44.66 -11.78
C SER A 7 31.98 43.37 -12.49
N SER A 8 32.77 42.31 -12.30
CA SER A 8 32.32 41.00 -12.68
C SER A 8 31.18 40.65 -11.75
N SER A 9 29.95 40.81 -12.21
CA SER A 9 28.82 40.23 -11.55
C SER A 9 28.99 38.70 -11.65
N THR A 10 29.33 38.09 -10.56
CA THR A 10 29.31 36.62 -10.46
C THR A 10 27.85 36.22 -10.54
N VAL A 11 27.38 35.92 -11.73
CA VAL A 11 26.10 35.24 -11.89
C VAL A 11 26.31 33.85 -11.36
N VAL A 12 25.83 33.60 -10.13
CA VAL A 12 25.72 32.24 -9.64
C VAL A 12 24.78 31.53 -10.61
N PRO A 13 25.26 30.51 -11.34
CA PRO A 13 24.36 29.78 -12.23
C PRO A 13 23.24 29.23 -11.38
N PHE A 14 22.01 29.54 -11.78
CA PHE A 14 20.82 28.94 -11.22
C PHE A 14 20.92 27.46 -11.53
N THR A 15 21.46 26.69 -10.62
CA THR A 15 21.33 25.25 -10.64
C THR A 15 19.85 24.97 -10.48
N SER A 16 19.20 24.56 -11.56
CA SER A 16 17.86 23.98 -11.47
C SER A 16 17.92 22.96 -10.36
N PRO A 17 17.05 23.06 -9.34
CA PRO A 17 17.04 22.07 -8.28
C PRO A 17 16.91 20.71 -8.96
N THR A 18 17.81 19.79 -8.63
CA THR A 18 17.66 18.38 -9.02
C THR A 18 16.22 18.03 -8.74
N PRO A 19 15.45 17.51 -9.71
CA PRO A 19 14.08 17.14 -9.48
C PRO A 19 14.07 16.16 -8.30
N VAL A 20 13.70 16.69 -7.14
CA VAL A 20 13.48 15.85 -5.97
C VAL A 20 12.22 15.08 -6.33
N LEU A 21 12.38 13.78 -6.55
CA LEU A 21 11.23 12.89 -6.69
C LEU A 21 10.35 13.10 -5.47
N PRO A 22 9.04 13.35 -5.64
CA PRO A 22 8.16 13.48 -4.50
C PRO A 22 8.34 12.27 -3.59
N ALA A 23 8.25 12.47 -2.29
CA ALA A 23 8.49 11.42 -1.29
C ALA A 23 7.59 10.19 -1.53
N VAL A 24 6.41 10.39 -2.13
CA VAL A 24 5.47 9.33 -2.53
C VAL A 24 4.96 9.63 -3.94
N VAL A 25 5.00 8.63 -4.80
CA VAL A 25 4.47 8.68 -6.16
C VAL A 25 3.27 7.75 -6.26
N LEU A 26 2.19 8.21 -6.86
CA LEU A 26 1.07 7.33 -7.18
C LEU A 26 1.31 6.68 -8.54
N GLY A 27 1.34 5.36 -8.54
CA GLY A 27 1.40 4.52 -9.73
C GLY A 27 0.25 3.52 -9.75
N VAL A 28 0.37 2.52 -10.59
CA VAL A 28 -0.55 1.38 -10.68
C VAL A 28 0.24 0.08 -10.79
N ILE A 29 -0.34 -1.02 -10.33
CA ILE A 29 0.20 -2.34 -10.62
C ILE A 29 -0.28 -2.69 -12.03
N ALA A 30 0.66 -2.77 -12.97
CA ALA A 30 0.38 -3.07 -14.37
C ALA A 30 0.19 -4.57 -14.60
N ALA A 31 0.93 -5.41 -13.87
CA ALA A 31 0.86 -6.86 -13.94
C ALA A 31 1.37 -7.52 -12.65
N TRP A 32 1.03 -8.79 -12.50
CA TRP A 32 1.55 -9.67 -11.46
C TRP A 32 2.19 -10.90 -12.13
N GLU A 33 3.43 -11.16 -11.83
CA GLU A 33 4.16 -12.34 -12.31
C GLU A 33 4.66 -13.18 -11.12
N PRO A 34 4.45 -14.51 -11.11
CA PRO A 34 4.84 -15.35 -9.96
C PRO A 34 6.32 -15.27 -9.60
N GLU A 35 7.20 -15.13 -10.60
CA GLU A 35 8.65 -15.12 -10.39
C GLU A 35 9.21 -13.71 -10.14
N ARG A 36 8.58 -12.67 -10.67
CA ARG A 36 9.04 -11.29 -10.59
C ARG A 36 8.26 -10.43 -9.60
N GLY A 37 7.11 -10.94 -9.14
CA GLY A 37 6.21 -10.20 -8.30
C GLY A 37 5.37 -9.15 -9.04
N PRO A 38 4.90 -8.11 -8.32
CA PRO A 38 4.13 -7.04 -8.93
C PRO A 38 5.02 -6.17 -9.83
N LEU A 39 4.53 -5.89 -11.03
CA LEU A 39 5.12 -4.93 -11.95
C LEU A 39 4.34 -3.62 -11.87
N VAL A 40 5.02 -2.53 -11.52
CA VAL A 40 4.38 -1.21 -11.36
C VAL A 40 4.74 -0.28 -12.50
N ASP A 41 3.78 0.57 -12.85
CA ASP A 41 3.96 1.69 -13.76
C ASP A 41 3.57 2.98 -13.06
N PHE A 42 4.26 4.07 -13.37
CA PHE A 42 4.10 5.35 -12.68
C PHE A 42 4.43 6.52 -13.61
N PRO A 43 3.91 7.73 -13.34
CA PRO A 43 4.20 8.91 -14.14
C PRO A 43 5.70 9.21 -14.22
N GLY A 44 6.18 9.43 -15.44
CA GLY A 44 7.61 9.66 -15.70
C GLY A 44 8.44 8.40 -15.92
N ASN A 45 7.86 7.22 -15.81
CA ASN A 45 8.52 5.98 -16.18
C ASN A 45 8.57 5.82 -17.70
N SER A 46 9.77 5.84 -18.27
CA SER A 46 9.98 5.72 -19.72
C SER A 46 10.36 4.30 -20.15
N THR A 47 10.60 3.40 -19.20
CA THR A 47 11.12 2.05 -19.48
C THR A 47 10.03 0.97 -19.47
N GLY A 48 8.76 1.35 -19.17
CA GLY A 48 7.67 0.42 -19.00
C GLY A 48 7.63 -0.21 -17.59
N PRO A 49 6.66 -1.09 -17.32
CA PRO A 49 6.45 -1.63 -15.99
C PRO A 49 7.70 -2.29 -15.40
N VAL A 50 8.06 -1.93 -14.18
CA VAL A 50 9.24 -2.41 -13.46
C VAL A 50 8.84 -3.25 -12.25
N PRO A 51 9.63 -4.29 -11.89
CA PRO A 51 9.36 -5.08 -10.71
C PRO A 51 9.42 -4.24 -9.44
N ALA A 52 8.45 -4.41 -8.56
CA ALA A 52 8.38 -3.73 -7.28
C ALA A 52 8.41 -4.74 -6.12
N ARG A 53 8.93 -4.30 -4.97
CA ARG A 53 8.81 -5.04 -3.73
C ARG A 53 7.68 -4.47 -2.89
N LEU A 54 7.10 -5.31 -2.04
CA LEU A 54 6.02 -4.94 -1.13
C LEU A 54 6.58 -4.60 0.25
N LEU A 55 6.24 -3.45 0.79
CA LEU A 55 6.42 -3.09 2.20
C LEU A 55 5.15 -3.38 3.02
N VAL A 56 4.04 -3.68 2.36
CA VAL A 56 2.77 -4.07 2.99
C VAL A 56 2.51 -5.54 2.75
N THR A 57 1.79 -6.17 3.66
CA THR A 57 1.29 -7.54 3.45
C THR A 57 0.14 -7.50 2.46
N ALA A 58 0.28 -8.17 1.33
CA ALA A 58 -0.78 -8.35 0.36
C ALA A 58 -0.70 -9.76 -0.21
N ASP A 59 -1.84 -10.42 -0.31
CA ASP A 59 -1.96 -11.71 -0.97
C ASP A 59 -2.08 -11.57 -2.49
N VAL A 60 -1.92 -12.68 -3.20
CA VAL A 60 -2.00 -12.72 -4.66
C VAL A 60 -3.36 -12.22 -5.17
N THR A 61 -4.45 -12.54 -4.46
CA THR A 61 -5.80 -12.11 -4.83
C THR A 61 -5.94 -10.59 -4.77
N THR A 62 -5.41 -9.96 -3.73
CA THR A 62 -5.38 -8.50 -3.60
C THR A 62 -4.56 -7.86 -4.72
N LEU A 63 -3.41 -8.43 -5.05
CA LEU A 63 -2.56 -7.93 -6.13
C LEU A 63 -3.24 -8.07 -7.50
N GLN A 64 -3.85 -9.20 -7.79
CA GLN A 64 -4.59 -9.43 -9.04
C GLN A 64 -5.81 -8.50 -9.17
N ARG A 65 -6.51 -8.25 -8.06
CA ARG A 65 -7.59 -7.26 -8.03
C ARG A 65 -7.05 -5.86 -8.32
N ALA A 66 -5.95 -5.46 -7.68
CA ALA A 66 -5.33 -4.17 -7.93
C ALA A 66 -4.90 -3.97 -9.39
N VAL A 67 -4.46 -5.05 -10.06
CA VAL A 67 -4.19 -5.04 -11.51
C VAL A 67 -5.48 -4.81 -12.31
N SER A 68 -6.53 -5.60 -12.05
CA SER A 68 -7.78 -5.54 -12.82
C SER A 68 -8.54 -4.23 -12.65
N GLU A 69 -8.54 -3.68 -11.44
CA GLU A 69 -9.20 -2.42 -11.09
C GLU A 69 -8.32 -1.19 -11.34
N ARG A 70 -7.06 -1.39 -11.73
CA ARG A 70 -6.06 -0.33 -11.84
C ARG A 70 -5.99 0.54 -10.58
N THR A 71 -6.00 -0.10 -9.43
CA THR A 71 -6.01 0.58 -8.14
C THR A 71 -4.79 1.47 -7.98
N PRO A 72 -4.96 2.77 -7.68
CA PRO A 72 -3.83 3.65 -7.43
C PRO A 72 -3.00 3.13 -6.25
N THR A 73 -1.71 3.05 -6.47
CA THR A 73 -0.75 2.42 -5.56
C THR A 73 0.31 3.43 -5.15
N ALA A 74 0.54 3.58 -3.86
CA ALA A 74 1.56 4.47 -3.34
C ALA A 74 2.93 3.81 -3.44
N LEU A 75 3.85 4.48 -4.10
CA LEU A 75 5.21 4.03 -4.36
C LEU A 75 6.23 4.95 -3.71
N VAL A 76 7.27 4.37 -3.15
CA VAL A 76 8.53 5.05 -2.82
C VAL A 76 9.66 4.35 -3.57
N PHE A 77 10.79 5.01 -3.70
CA PHE A 77 11.92 4.49 -4.47
C PHE A 77 13.13 4.32 -3.57
N GLU A 78 13.69 3.13 -3.57
CA GLU A 78 14.87 2.79 -2.77
C GLU A 78 16.06 3.65 -3.23
N ALA A 79 16.59 4.45 -2.32
CA ALA A 79 17.65 5.43 -2.59
C ALA A 79 17.31 6.41 -3.75
N GLY A 80 16.02 6.64 -4.03
CA GLY A 80 15.59 7.49 -5.14
C GLY A 80 15.73 6.87 -6.53
N ASP A 81 15.99 5.57 -6.61
CA ASP A 81 16.20 4.85 -7.88
C ASP A 81 14.85 4.41 -8.49
N PRO A 82 14.43 4.96 -9.65
CA PRO A 82 13.18 4.59 -10.30
C PRO A 82 13.09 3.11 -10.70
N ALA A 83 14.22 2.42 -10.84
CA ALA A 83 14.26 1.00 -11.14
C ALA A 83 13.99 0.11 -9.91
N ARG A 84 13.89 0.70 -8.71
CA ARG A 84 13.73 -0.02 -7.46
C ARG A 84 12.51 0.49 -6.65
N PRO A 85 11.29 0.39 -7.21
CA PRO A 85 10.08 0.83 -6.53
C PRO A 85 9.71 -0.11 -5.39
N LEU A 86 9.17 0.50 -4.33
CA LEU A 86 8.60 -0.18 -3.17
C LEU A 86 7.12 0.21 -3.05
N ILE A 87 6.23 -0.77 -2.98
CA ILE A 87 4.81 -0.54 -2.75
C ILE A 87 4.59 -0.36 -1.26
N VAL A 88 4.16 0.83 -0.84
CA VAL A 88 3.88 1.15 0.56
C VAL A 88 2.39 1.08 0.92
N GLY A 89 1.51 1.02 -0.07
CA GLY A 89 0.09 0.86 0.15
C GLY A 89 -0.74 1.03 -1.11
N PHE A 90 -2.03 0.75 -0.95
CA PHE A 90 -3.04 0.92 -1.99
C PHE A 90 -3.96 2.06 -1.59
N VAL A 91 -4.30 2.94 -2.55
CA VAL A 91 -5.26 4.00 -2.31
C VAL A 91 -6.65 3.38 -2.26
N GLN A 92 -7.29 3.50 -1.11
CA GLN A 92 -8.66 3.04 -0.93
C GLN A 92 -9.63 4.17 -1.26
N SER A 93 -10.48 3.96 -2.24
CA SER A 93 -11.60 4.87 -2.46
C SER A 93 -12.64 4.67 -1.35
N PRO A 94 -13.17 5.76 -0.74
CA PRO A 94 -14.30 5.65 0.15
C PRO A 94 -15.52 5.21 -0.66
N GLY A 95 -15.75 3.91 -0.72
CA GLY A 95 -16.94 3.32 -1.36
C GLY A 95 -18.00 3.00 -0.33
N PRO A 96 -19.29 2.91 -0.73
CA PRO A 96 -20.33 2.36 0.13
C PRO A 96 -20.02 0.87 0.36
N GLY A 97 -19.77 0.51 1.61
CA GLY A 97 -19.57 -0.89 2.01
C GLY A 97 -18.10 -1.33 1.96
N ARG A 98 -17.44 -1.23 3.11
CA ARG A 98 -16.18 -1.94 3.31
C ARG A 98 -16.51 -3.42 3.54
N GLU A 99 -16.26 -4.22 2.53
CA GLU A 99 -16.27 -5.67 2.67
C GLU A 99 -14.83 -6.13 2.90
N ALA A 100 -14.61 -6.84 4.01
CA ALA A 100 -13.37 -7.56 4.27
C ALA A 100 -13.65 -9.04 4.06
N CYS A 101 -12.99 -9.66 3.09
CA CYS A 101 -13.06 -11.08 2.82
C CYS A 101 -11.76 -11.74 3.24
N ILE A 102 -11.85 -12.76 4.08
CA ILE A 102 -10.72 -13.65 4.41
C ILE A 102 -11.02 -14.99 3.77
N ASP A 103 -10.29 -15.33 2.72
CA ASP A 103 -10.44 -16.58 1.99
C ASP A 103 -9.16 -17.40 2.09
N GLY A 104 -9.30 -18.69 2.37
CA GLY A 104 -8.17 -19.60 2.48
C GLY A 104 -8.58 -20.98 2.95
N LYS A 105 -7.75 -22.00 2.66
CA LYS A 105 -7.98 -23.37 3.15
C LYS A 105 -7.93 -23.47 4.67
N ARG A 106 -7.25 -22.54 5.33
CA ARG A 106 -7.15 -22.47 6.78
C ARG A 106 -6.95 -21.03 7.22
N VAL A 107 -7.78 -20.58 8.13
CA VAL A 107 -7.64 -19.26 8.79
C VAL A 107 -7.35 -19.53 10.27
N VAL A 108 -6.30 -18.91 10.79
CA VAL A 108 -5.91 -19.01 12.20
C VAL A 108 -5.85 -17.59 12.76
N LEU A 109 -6.66 -17.31 13.78
CA LEU A 109 -6.65 -16.07 14.53
C LEU A 109 -6.13 -16.38 15.94
N ILE A 110 -5.05 -15.72 16.35
CA ILE A 110 -4.44 -15.89 17.66
C ILE A 110 -4.49 -14.55 18.39
N GLY A 111 -5.18 -14.51 19.52
CA GLY A 111 -5.19 -13.38 20.43
C GLY A 111 -4.58 -13.78 21.77
N GLU A 112 -3.79 -12.93 22.39
CA GLU A 112 -3.15 -13.20 23.69
C GLU A 112 -4.11 -13.07 24.87
N GLU A 113 -5.04 -12.11 24.79
CA GLU A 113 -5.99 -11.81 25.86
C GLU A 113 -7.43 -12.16 25.49
N GLU A 114 -7.86 -11.71 24.32
CA GLU A 114 -9.23 -11.90 23.83
C GLU A 114 -9.29 -11.84 22.32
N ILE A 115 -10.18 -12.65 21.72
CA ILE A 115 -10.63 -12.49 20.33
C ILE A 115 -12.12 -12.19 20.38
N GLU A 116 -12.56 -11.05 19.82
CA GLU A 116 -13.95 -10.66 19.73
C GLU A 116 -14.38 -10.46 18.29
N LEU A 117 -15.49 -11.08 17.91
CA LEU A 117 -16.21 -10.84 16.66
C LEU A 117 -17.54 -10.16 17.00
N ARG A 118 -17.80 -8.98 16.43
CA ARG A 118 -19.00 -8.20 16.74
C ARG A 118 -19.73 -7.76 15.49
N CYS A 119 -21.05 -7.87 15.53
CA CYS A 119 -21.94 -7.31 14.52
C CYS A 119 -23.18 -6.72 15.22
N GLY A 120 -23.29 -5.39 15.26
CA GLY A 120 -24.34 -4.71 16.04
C GLY A 120 -24.31 -5.13 17.51
N GLU A 121 -25.41 -5.67 18.01
CA GLU A 121 -25.53 -6.14 19.39
C GLU A 121 -25.05 -7.59 19.59
N ALA A 122 -24.84 -8.34 18.51
CA ALA A 122 -24.34 -9.71 18.57
C ALA A 122 -22.83 -9.77 18.67
N SER A 123 -22.30 -10.66 19.50
CA SER A 123 -20.86 -10.87 19.64
C SER A 123 -20.49 -12.29 20.02
N ILE A 124 -19.31 -12.72 19.61
CA ILE A 124 -18.65 -13.95 20.06
C ILE A 124 -17.29 -13.54 20.62
N SER A 125 -17.01 -13.91 21.87
CA SER A 125 -15.75 -13.61 22.53
C SER A 125 -15.09 -14.88 23.03
N LEU A 126 -13.80 -15.05 22.70
CA LEU A 126 -12.93 -16.07 23.28
C LEU A 126 -11.97 -15.41 24.26
N LYS A 127 -11.99 -15.85 25.50
CA LYS A 127 -11.15 -15.31 26.57
C LYS A 127 -9.93 -16.19 26.83
N LYS A 128 -8.84 -15.60 27.26
CA LYS A 128 -7.59 -16.31 27.63
C LYS A 128 -7.80 -17.45 28.64
N ASN A 129 -8.78 -17.33 29.53
CA ASN A 129 -9.12 -18.36 30.53
C ASN A 129 -9.96 -19.52 29.98
N GLY A 130 -10.10 -19.63 28.66
CA GLY A 130 -10.88 -20.69 28.00
C GLY A 130 -12.39 -20.43 27.95
N LYS A 131 -12.87 -19.27 28.42
CA LYS A 131 -14.29 -18.93 28.38
C LYS A 131 -14.71 -18.49 26.99
N LEU A 132 -15.73 -19.13 26.44
CA LEU A 132 -16.43 -18.71 25.22
C LEU A 132 -17.74 -18.03 25.63
N VAL A 133 -17.96 -16.80 25.14
CA VAL A 133 -19.18 -16.04 25.38
C VAL A 133 -19.83 -15.70 24.04
N ILE A 134 -21.09 -16.13 23.88
CA ILE A 134 -21.91 -15.80 22.73
C ILE A 134 -23.07 -14.92 23.23
N ARG A 135 -23.24 -13.76 22.61
CA ARG A 135 -24.33 -12.82 22.91
C ARG A 135 -25.10 -12.52 21.63
N GLY A 136 -26.40 -12.47 21.72
CA GLY A 136 -27.33 -12.14 20.65
C GLY A 136 -28.74 -12.27 21.11
N ALA A 137 -29.68 -11.63 20.41
CA ALA A 137 -31.09 -11.76 20.70
C ALA A 137 -31.61 -13.17 20.39
N TYR A 138 -30.97 -13.85 19.45
CA TYR A 138 -31.33 -15.21 19.04
C TYR A 138 -30.06 -15.98 18.64
N VAL A 139 -29.90 -17.18 19.15
CA VAL A 139 -28.82 -18.09 18.81
C VAL A 139 -29.42 -19.37 18.25
N GLU A 140 -29.20 -19.64 16.95
CA GLU A 140 -29.63 -20.87 16.32
C GLU A 140 -28.43 -21.83 16.25
N THR A 141 -28.57 -22.98 16.90
CA THR A 141 -27.67 -24.11 16.75
C THR A 141 -28.36 -25.12 15.85
N GLY A 142 -27.96 -25.15 14.56
CA GLY A 142 -28.51 -26.10 13.60
C GLY A 142 -28.22 -27.54 14.04
N ALA A 143 -29.18 -28.36 13.83
CA ALA A 143 -29.02 -29.80 14.01
C ALA A 143 -28.24 -30.40 12.83
#